data_10fddb0691f38c749c20f09c22b5835e
#
_entry.id   10fddb0691f38c749c20f09c22b5835e
#
_cell.length_a   1.000
_cell.length_b   1.000
_cell.length_c   1.000
_cell.angle_alpha   90.00
_cell.angle_beta   90.00
_cell.angle_gamma   90.00
#
_symmetry.space_group_name_H-M   'P 1'
#
loop_
_entity.id
_entity.type
_entity.pdbx_description
1 polymer ?
#
loop_
_entity_poly.entity_id
_entity_poly.type
_entity_poly.pdbx_seq_one_letter_code
_entity_poly.pdbx_strand_id
1 'polypeptide(L)'
;MARYIFVTGGVVSSLGKGLSSASLAYLLKSQGYKVRIRKMDPYLNVDPGTMSPFQHGEVFVTNDGAETDLDLGHYERFTNISAKKSDNITTGKIYSDIIKKERKGKYLGKTVQVIPHVTDRIREFIKDDITNEDFVICEIGGTVGDIESLPFVEAIRQFSNEVGKSKSLFIHLTFVPFLKSSDEIKTKPTQHSVKELRSLGIQPDIIICRSEKKIPIPERKKISLFCNVPIENVIETVDVRTIYEAPISFYNEKLDKQVLKFFKVKSKKNANLKPWKKITKTVLQNKKQVNIAIIGKYVNLKDAYKSLDEALTHGGINNTVKVNLIRIESDKLKPNQINNELKKASGILIPGGFGKRGTEGKISAINFARRKKIPFLGICFGMQMAIIEFARNVLKIKKAGSTEFDINCYPVIGLIDEWNKDGKIIKGTRKDLGGTMRLGLYEAKLKHNSMIQNIYKSSSIKERHRHRYEVNNNLKNKFEEKGMIFSGMSPDKKLPEIIELKNHPWFVGVQFHPEFKSRPLSPHPLFSSFIKAAKNYK
;
A
#
# COMPACT_ATOMS: atom_id res chain seq x y z
N MET A 1 -25.16 2.33 -16.81
CA MET A 1 -23.84 2.89 -17.21
C MET A 1 -23.23 3.57 -15.99
N ALA A 2 -21.96 3.30 -15.68
CA ALA A 2 -21.26 3.88 -14.53
C ALA A 2 -21.15 5.41 -14.61
N ARG A 3 -20.98 6.06 -13.47
CA ARG A 3 -20.66 7.48 -13.31
C ARG A 3 -19.19 7.61 -12.98
N TYR A 4 -18.50 8.52 -13.63
CA TYR A 4 -17.05 8.68 -13.52
C TYR A 4 -16.72 9.94 -12.71
N ILE A 5 -15.80 9.81 -11.76
CA ILE A 5 -15.30 10.88 -10.91
C ILE A 5 -13.80 10.97 -11.14
N PHE A 6 -13.34 12.07 -11.71
CA PHE A 6 -11.92 12.32 -11.94
C PHE A 6 -11.34 13.19 -10.84
N VAL A 7 -10.32 12.68 -10.17
CA VAL A 7 -9.65 13.35 -9.04
C VAL A 7 -8.28 13.81 -9.51
N THR A 8 -8.11 15.12 -9.62
CA THR A 8 -6.85 15.79 -9.98
C THR A 8 -6.30 16.56 -8.78
N GLY A 9 -5.05 16.95 -8.81
CA GLY A 9 -4.46 17.80 -7.78
C GLY A 9 -3.48 18.82 -8.36
N GLY A 10 -3.33 19.92 -7.67
CA GLY A 10 -2.42 20.98 -8.04
C GLY A 10 -1.70 21.58 -6.85
N VAL A 11 -0.83 22.57 -7.10
CA VAL A 11 0.01 23.29 -6.15
C VAL A 11 1.22 22.46 -5.66
N VAL A 12 1.01 21.32 -5.02
CA VAL A 12 2.10 20.46 -4.50
C VAL A 12 1.72 18.98 -4.59
N SER A 13 2.72 18.11 -4.57
CA SER A 13 2.52 16.65 -4.40
C SER A 13 2.04 16.32 -2.98
N SER A 14 1.64 15.08 -2.75
CA SER A 14 1.21 14.57 -1.43
C SER A 14 0.05 15.35 -0.77
N LEU A 15 -0.82 15.97 -1.58
CA LEU A 15 -2.02 16.67 -1.10
C LEU A 15 -3.05 15.74 -0.45
N GLY A 16 -2.92 14.43 -0.65
CA GLY A 16 -3.85 13.43 -0.13
C GLY A 16 -4.95 13.04 -1.12
N LYS A 17 -4.68 13.09 -2.44
CA LYS A 17 -5.61 12.58 -3.48
C LYS A 17 -6.06 11.15 -3.18
N GLY A 18 -5.10 10.23 -2.88
CA GLY A 18 -5.39 8.84 -2.57
C GLY A 18 -6.32 8.68 -1.36
N LEU A 19 -6.06 9.42 -0.30
CA LEU A 19 -6.89 9.40 0.90
C LEU A 19 -8.30 9.99 0.65
N SER A 20 -8.39 11.05 -0.14
CA SER A 20 -9.67 11.68 -0.51
C SER A 20 -10.49 10.75 -1.39
N SER A 21 -9.87 10.13 -2.41
CA SER A 21 -10.50 9.14 -3.30
C SER A 21 -11.00 7.93 -2.52
N ALA A 22 -10.18 7.38 -1.62
CA ALA A 22 -10.53 6.24 -0.76
C ALA A 22 -11.67 6.58 0.22
N SER A 23 -11.65 7.78 0.82
CA SER A 23 -12.70 8.24 1.73
C SER A 23 -14.02 8.45 1.03
N LEU A 24 -14.02 9.10 -0.14
CA LEU A 24 -15.22 9.26 -0.97
C LEU A 24 -15.79 7.91 -1.40
N ALA A 25 -14.93 7.01 -1.86
CA ALA A 25 -15.32 5.65 -2.24
C ALA A 25 -15.97 4.90 -1.06
N TYR A 26 -15.40 5.01 0.14
CA TYR A 26 -16.01 4.45 1.34
C TYR A 26 -17.40 5.03 1.61
N LEU A 27 -17.54 6.35 1.56
CA LEU A 27 -18.82 7.03 1.81
C LEU A 27 -19.90 6.55 0.83
N LEU A 28 -19.60 6.53 -0.47
CA LEU A 28 -20.52 6.04 -1.50
C LEU A 28 -20.84 4.56 -1.33
N LYS A 29 -19.81 3.71 -1.07
CA LYS A 29 -20.00 2.28 -0.81
C LYS A 29 -20.88 2.03 0.41
N SER A 30 -20.64 2.75 1.50
CA SER A 30 -21.42 2.60 2.73
C SER A 30 -22.89 3.00 2.57
N GLN A 31 -23.20 3.82 1.57
CA GLN A 31 -24.54 4.18 1.14
C GLN A 31 -25.18 3.16 0.19
N GLY A 32 -24.48 2.06 -0.13
CA GLY A 32 -25.01 0.95 -0.92
C GLY A 32 -24.69 1.01 -2.41
N TYR A 33 -23.75 1.87 -2.84
CA TYR A 33 -23.27 1.92 -4.21
C TYR A 33 -22.11 0.96 -4.45
N LYS A 34 -22.01 0.43 -5.66
CA LYS A 34 -20.85 -0.31 -6.13
C LYS A 34 -19.81 0.69 -6.65
N VAL A 35 -18.64 0.72 -6.02
CA VAL A 35 -17.59 1.70 -6.30
C VAL A 35 -16.30 0.98 -6.68
N ARG A 36 -15.61 1.52 -7.69
CA ARG A 36 -14.26 1.12 -8.06
C ARG A 36 -13.35 2.34 -8.09
N ILE A 37 -12.08 2.16 -7.70
CA ILE A 37 -11.07 3.21 -7.75
C ILE A 37 -9.99 2.78 -8.71
N ARG A 38 -9.51 3.72 -9.55
CA ARG A 38 -8.43 3.53 -10.50
C ARG A 38 -7.35 4.58 -10.29
N LYS A 39 -6.10 4.14 -10.42
CA LYS A 39 -4.92 4.99 -10.35
C LYS A 39 -4.26 5.12 -11.71
N MET A 40 -3.98 6.34 -12.11
CA MET A 40 -3.26 6.68 -13.34
C MET A 40 -2.00 7.44 -12.98
N ASP A 41 -0.84 6.81 -13.18
CA ASP A 41 0.46 7.33 -12.76
C ASP A 41 1.27 7.86 -13.94
N PRO A 42 1.69 9.15 -13.93
CA PRO A 42 2.32 9.78 -15.08
C PRO A 42 3.81 9.47 -15.27
N TYR A 43 4.42 8.63 -14.44
CA TYR A 43 5.84 8.28 -14.59
C TYR A 43 6.08 7.26 -15.71
N LEU A 44 7.31 7.28 -16.28
CA LEU A 44 7.74 6.43 -17.41
C LEU A 44 8.12 4.99 -17.02
N ASN A 45 8.18 4.67 -15.74
CA ASN A 45 8.38 3.28 -15.31
C ASN A 45 7.16 2.43 -15.70
N VAL A 46 7.41 1.21 -16.17
CA VAL A 46 6.32 0.27 -16.53
C VAL A 46 5.50 -0.09 -15.30
N ASP A 47 6.18 -0.27 -14.17
CA ASP A 47 5.62 -0.45 -12.84
C ASP A 47 6.62 0.07 -11.79
N PRO A 48 6.23 0.22 -10.51
CA PRO A 48 7.13 0.70 -9.46
C PRO A 48 8.09 -0.37 -8.92
N GLY A 49 8.08 -1.61 -9.41
CA GLY A 49 8.83 -2.73 -8.86
C GLY A 49 10.35 -2.53 -8.76
N THR A 50 10.91 -1.72 -9.65
CA THR A 50 12.34 -1.37 -9.69
C THR A 50 12.64 0.02 -9.15
N MET A 51 11.65 0.76 -8.72
CA MET A 51 11.83 2.13 -8.21
C MET A 51 12.43 2.12 -6.80
N SER A 52 13.22 3.16 -6.51
CA SER A 52 13.80 3.33 -5.19
C SER A 52 12.72 3.70 -4.16
N PRO A 53 12.66 3.00 -3.01
CA PRO A 53 11.75 3.39 -1.93
C PRO A 53 11.98 4.81 -1.39
N PHE A 54 13.18 5.39 -1.61
CA PHE A 54 13.50 6.78 -1.26
C PHE A 54 12.71 7.81 -2.07
N GLN A 55 12.39 7.48 -3.31
CA GLN A 55 11.69 8.39 -4.23
C GLN A 55 10.20 8.11 -4.33
N HIS A 56 9.79 6.85 -4.20
CA HIS A 56 8.43 6.42 -4.53
C HIS A 56 7.66 5.81 -3.36
N GLY A 57 8.33 5.50 -2.24
CA GLY A 57 7.71 4.77 -1.13
C GLY A 57 7.66 3.26 -1.36
N GLU A 58 6.72 2.58 -0.70
CA GLU A 58 6.57 1.14 -0.84
C GLU A 58 5.95 0.73 -2.18
N VAL A 59 6.32 -0.45 -2.65
CA VAL A 59 5.64 -1.11 -3.76
C VAL A 59 4.53 -1.97 -3.20
N PHE A 60 3.28 -1.62 -3.51
CA PHE A 60 2.10 -2.38 -3.09
C PHE A 60 1.82 -3.50 -4.10
N VAL A 61 1.45 -4.69 -3.61
CA VAL A 61 1.17 -5.85 -4.48
C VAL A 61 -0.29 -6.25 -4.38
N THR A 62 -0.96 -6.37 -5.53
CA THR A 62 -2.35 -6.83 -5.63
C THR A 62 -2.47 -8.36 -5.56
N ASN A 63 -3.71 -8.87 -5.43
CA ASN A 63 -3.96 -10.32 -5.41
C ASN A 63 -3.52 -11.01 -6.71
N ASP A 64 -3.71 -10.37 -7.85
CA ASP A 64 -3.37 -10.87 -9.19
C ASP A 64 -1.91 -10.57 -9.60
N GLY A 65 -1.08 -10.09 -8.66
CA GLY A 65 0.36 -9.94 -8.81
C GLY A 65 0.80 -8.72 -9.60
N ALA A 66 0.06 -7.62 -9.52
CA ALA A 66 0.55 -6.33 -9.99
C ALA A 66 1.38 -5.65 -8.89
N GLU A 67 2.54 -5.12 -9.27
CA GLU A 67 3.30 -4.16 -8.49
C GLU A 67 2.75 -2.76 -8.80
N THR A 68 2.34 -2.03 -7.77
CA THR A 68 1.61 -0.78 -7.91
C THR A 68 2.07 0.28 -6.91
N ASP A 69 1.61 1.51 -7.13
CA ASP A 69 1.78 2.60 -6.17
C ASP A 69 1.10 2.29 -4.82
N LEU A 70 1.63 2.86 -3.75
CA LEU A 70 1.15 2.71 -2.37
C LEU A 70 -0.31 3.19 -2.18
N ASP A 71 -0.82 4.04 -3.06
CA ASP A 71 -2.20 4.54 -3.02
C ASP A 71 -3.24 3.42 -3.14
N LEU A 72 -2.93 2.35 -3.91
CA LEU A 72 -3.82 1.19 -3.99
C LEU A 72 -4.02 0.52 -2.61
N GLY A 73 -3.00 0.56 -1.77
CA GLY A 73 -3.11 0.14 -0.38
C GLY A 73 -4.10 0.99 0.42
N HIS A 74 -4.10 2.31 0.22
CA HIS A 74 -5.12 3.18 0.82
C HIS A 74 -6.52 2.84 0.34
N TYR A 75 -6.70 2.59 -0.97
CA TYR A 75 -8.01 2.22 -1.52
C TYR A 75 -8.53 0.94 -0.87
N GLU A 76 -7.72 -0.11 -0.79
CA GLU A 76 -8.12 -1.36 -0.15
C GLU A 76 -8.43 -1.21 1.34
N ARG A 77 -7.57 -0.48 2.07
CA ARG A 77 -7.73 -0.26 3.52
C ARG A 77 -9.04 0.45 3.87
N PHE A 78 -9.43 1.45 3.07
CA PHE A 78 -10.62 2.24 3.34
C PHE A 78 -11.90 1.59 2.80
N THR A 79 -11.86 1.05 1.60
CA THR A 79 -13.06 0.50 0.95
C THR A 79 -13.35 -0.94 1.34
N ASN A 80 -12.36 -1.67 1.85
CA ASN A 80 -12.42 -3.12 2.02
C ASN A 80 -12.72 -3.88 0.71
N ILE A 81 -12.25 -3.34 -0.43
CA ILE A 81 -12.32 -3.95 -1.76
C ILE A 81 -10.88 -4.22 -2.20
N SER A 82 -10.58 -5.42 -2.69
CA SER A 82 -9.26 -5.72 -3.23
C SER A 82 -9.08 -5.09 -4.60
N ALA A 83 -7.98 -4.39 -4.78
CA ALA A 83 -7.58 -3.83 -6.06
C ALA A 83 -7.10 -4.94 -7.02
N LYS A 84 -7.24 -4.69 -8.32
CA LYS A 84 -6.81 -5.56 -9.40
C LYS A 84 -5.71 -4.89 -10.23
N LYS A 85 -5.00 -5.68 -11.02
CA LYS A 85 -4.04 -5.19 -12.02
C LYS A 85 -4.64 -4.17 -12.99
N SER A 86 -5.94 -4.32 -13.30
CA SER A 86 -6.70 -3.38 -14.13
C SER A 86 -7.06 -2.07 -13.41
N ASP A 87 -6.71 -1.88 -12.14
CA ASP A 87 -6.96 -0.63 -11.40
C ASP A 87 -5.78 0.33 -11.40
N ASN A 88 -4.63 -0.06 -12.00
CA ASN A 88 -3.47 0.82 -12.11
C ASN A 88 -2.89 0.80 -13.53
N ILE A 89 -2.55 1.98 -14.04
CA ILE A 89 -1.82 2.14 -15.29
C ILE A 89 -0.76 3.25 -15.15
N THR A 90 0.41 3.03 -15.75
CA THR A 90 1.49 4.00 -15.81
C THR A 90 1.69 4.51 -17.23
N THR A 91 2.30 5.68 -17.39
CA THR A 91 2.73 6.17 -18.70
C THR A 91 3.63 5.15 -19.40
N GLY A 92 4.60 4.59 -18.68
CA GLY A 92 5.52 3.59 -19.25
C GLY A 92 4.81 2.36 -19.81
N LYS A 93 3.79 1.86 -19.10
CA LYS A 93 2.97 0.73 -19.57
C LYS A 93 2.17 1.09 -20.83
N ILE A 94 1.59 2.30 -20.88
CA ILE A 94 0.85 2.79 -22.06
C ILE A 94 1.76 2.87 -23.27
N TYR A 95 2.90 3.55 -23.15
CA TYR A 95 3.85 3.71 -24.26
C TYR A 95 4.43 2.38 -24.70
N SER A 96 4.80 1.49 -23.77
CA SER A 96 5.29 0.15 -24.09
C SER A 96 4.27 -0.66 -24.90
N ASP A 97 2.97 -0.59 -24.55
CA ASP A 97 1.90 -1.26 -25.28
C ASP A 97 1.73 -0.68 -26.71
N ILE A 98 1.73 0.65 -26.85
CA ILE A 98 1.61 1.34 -28.12
C ILE A 98 2.80 1.03 -29.03
N ILE A 99 4.03 1.11 -28.53
CA ILE A 99 5.25 0.81 -29.31
C ILE A 99 5.26 -0.66 -29.75
N LYS A 100 4.88 -1.59 -28.86
CA LYS A 100 4.75 -3.01 -29.24
C LYS A 100 3.71 -3.24 -30.33
N LYS A 101 2.58 -2.53 -30.30
CA LYS A 101 1.53 -2.59 -31.33
C LYS A 101 2.04 -1.99 -32.66
N GLU A 102 2.74 -0.87 -32.61
CA GLU A 102 3.34 -0.22 -33.78
C GLU A 102 4.34 -1.17 -34.45
N ARG A 103 5.31 -1.73 -33.71
CA ARG A 103 6.29 -2.69 -34.25
C ARG A 103 5.66 -3.96 -34.84
N LYS A 104 4.44 -4.32 -34.42
CA LYS A 104 3.65 -5.43 -34.97
C LYS A 104 2.76 -5.01 -36.14
N GLY A 105 2.88 -3.78 -36.68
CA GLY A 105 2.11 -3.26 -37.80
C GLY A 105 0.61 -3.03 -37.52
N LYS A 106 0.20 -2.97 -36.27
CA LYS A 106 -1.23 -2.84 -35.92
C LYS A 106 -1.87 -1.51 -36.31
N TYR A 107 -1.04 -0.50 -36.61
CA TYR A 107 -1.52 0.83 -37.05
C TYR A 107 -1.52 1.01 -38.56
N LEU A 108 -1.20 -0.05 -39.36
CA LEU A 108 -1.32 -0.08 -40.81
C LEU A 108 -0.64 1.13 -41.50
N GLY A 109 0.57 1.51 -41.05
CA GLY A 109 1.35 2.61 -41.63
C GLY A 109 0.92 4.02 -41.18
N LYS A 110 -0.09 4.16 -40.32
CA LYS A 110 -0.49 5.46 -39.78
C LYS A 110 0.59 6.03 -38.84
N THR A 111 0.76 7.35 -38.85
CA THR A 111 1.61 8.05 -37.86
C THR A 111 0.99 7.89 -36.48
N VAL A 112 1.77 7.34 -35.55
CA VAL A 112 1.35 7.16 -34.16
C VAL A 112 1.73 8.41 -33.34
N GLN A 113 0.75 9.04 -32.69
CA GLN A 113 0.89 10.30 -31.95
C GLN A 113 0.31 10.19 -30.56
N VAL A 114 0.62 11.16 -29.68
CA VAL A 114 0.03 11.21 -28.33
C VAL A 114 -1.50 11.31 -28.43
N ILE A 115 -1.99 12.21 -29.30
CA ILE A 115 -3.40 12.30 -29.66
C ILE A 115 -3.52 11.77 -31.10
N PRO A 116 -4.36 10.74 -31.37
CA PRO A 116 -5.28 10.11 -30.42
C PRO A 116 -4.73 8.87 -29.68
N HIS A 117 -3.61 8.28 -30.07
CA HIS A 117 -3.25 6.90 -29.73
C HIS A 117 -2.99 6.69 -28.23
N VAL A 118 -2.27 7.62 -27.56
CA VAL A 118 -2.03 7.55 -26.10
C VAL A 118 -3.32 7.90 -25.35
N THR A 119 -4.04 8.94 -25.77
CA THR A 119 -5.29 9.34 -25.11
C THR A 119 -6.37 8.28 -25.28
N ASP A 120 -6.47 7.61 -26.43
CA ASP A 120 -7.39 6.49 -26.64
C ASP A 120 -7.07 5.32 -25.71
N ARG A 121 -5.79 4.97 -25.58
CA ARG A 121 -5.37 3.89 -24.67
C ARG A 121 -5.71 4.19 -23.21
N ILE A 122 -5.61 5.46 -22.78
CA ILE A 122 -6.04 5.90 -21.44
C ILE A 122 -7.56 5.80 -21.32
N ARG A 123 -8.31 6.23 -22.33
CA ARG A 123 -9.78 6.15 -22.33
C ARG A 123 -10.28 4.71 -22.32
N GLU A 124 -9.61 3.80 -23.03
CA GLU A 124 -9.85 2.36 -22.96
C GLU A 124 -9.66 1.85 -21.53
N PHE A 125 -8.54 2.20 -20.88
CA PHE A 125 -8.28 1.82 -19.49
C PHE A 125 -9.37 2.31 -18.54
N ILE A 126 -9.90 3.52 -18.70
CA ILE A 126 -10.98 4.05 -17.84
C ILE A 126 -12.24 3.16 -17.95
N LYS A 127 -12.52 2.58 -19.11
CA LYS A 127 -13.70 1.72 -19.36
C LYS A 127 -13.46 0.25 -19.07
N ASP A 128 -12.20 -0.20 -19.12
CA ASP A 128 -11.83 -1.61 -19.06
C ASP A 128 -12.31 -2.27 -17.75
N ASP A 129 -12.81 -3.52 -17.82
CA ASP A 129 -13.26 -4.31 -16.67
C ASP A 129 -14.30 -3.57 -15.76
N ILE A 130 -15.08 -2.64 -16.34
CA ILE A 130 -16.22 -1.99 -15.66
C ILE A 130 -17.50 -2.70 -16.10
N THR A 131 -18.13 -3.43 -15.19
CA THR A 131 -19.28 -4.29 -15.51
C THR A 131 -20.58 -3.80 -14.88
N ASN A 132 -20.57 -3.54 -13.58
CA ASN A 132 -21.78 -3.24 -12.81
C ASN A 132 -21.56 -2.19 -11.71
N GLU A 133 -20.48 -1.43 -11.81
CA GLU A 133 -20.17 -0.35 -10.89
C GLU A 133 -21.12 0.84 -11.10
N ASP A 134 -21.59 1.40 -9.97
CA ASP A 134 -22.38 2.63 -9.97
C ASP A 134 -21.48 3.86 -10.16
N PHE A 135 -20.26 3.82 -9.55
CA PHE A 135 -19.26 4.88 -9.60
C PHE A 135 -17.86 4.32 -9.85
N VAL A 136 -17.12 4.99 -10.73
CA VAL A 136 -15.69 4.75 -10.98
C VAL A 136 -14.93 6.04 -10.63
N ILE A 137 -14.06 5.97 -9.64
CA ILE A 137 -13.21 7.08 -9.21
C ILE A 137 -11.85 6.88 -9.87
N CYS A 138 -11.44 7.81 -10.71
CA CYS A 138 -10.17 7.81 -11.41
C CYS A 138 -9.26 8.88 -10.78
N GLU A 139 -8.23 8.46 -10.06
CA GLU A 139 -7.22 9.36 -9.51
C GLU A 139 -6.08 9.54 -10.49
N ILE A 140 -5.81 10.81 -10.84
CA ILE A 140 -4.69 11.19 -11.69
C ILE A 140 -3.49 11.54 -10.80
N GLY A 141 -2.39 10.81 -10.98
CA GLY A 141 -1.11 11.07 -10.33
C GLY A 141 -0.49 12.37 -10.82
N GLY A 142 0.55 12.82 -10.13
CA GLY A 142 1.25 14.06 -10.43
C GLY A 142 0.46 15.32 -10.05
N THR A 143 0.92 16.45 -10.57
CA THR A 143 0.35 17.78 -10.35
C THR A 143 -0.15 18.34 -11.68
N VAL A 144 -1.30 18.99 -11.68
CA VAL A 144 -1.82 19.67 -12.88
C VAL A 144 -0.86 20.79 -13.25
N GLY A 145 -0.44 20.80 -14.52
CA GLY A 145 0.61 21.69 -15.06
C GLY A 145 1.94 20.97 -15.31
N ASP A 146 2.17 19.81 -14.69
CA ASP A 146 3.35 18.99 -14.98
C ASP A 146 3.21 18.34 -16.37
N ILE A 147 4.30 18.34 -17.15
CA ILE A 147 4.35 17.82 -18.54
C ILE A 147 3.89 16.35 -18.57
N GLU A 148 4.30 15.56 -17.60
CA GLU A 148 4.02 14.14 -17.52
C GLU A 148 2.53 13.84 -17.39
N SER A 149 1.76 14.71 -16.76
CA SER A 149 0.33 14.52 -16.52
C SER A 149 -0.55 14.93 -17.69
N LEU A 150 -0.03 15.71 -18.66
CA LEU A 150 -0.82 16.27 -19.77
C LEU A 150 -1.60 15.23 -20.59
N PRO A 151 -1.02 14.07 -20.99
CA PRO A 151 -1.78 13.07 -21.73
C PRO A 151 -2.98 12.51 -20.96
N PHE A 152 -2.86 12.37 -19.63
CA PHE A 152 -3.97 11.92 -18.80
C PHE A 152 -5.05 13.00 -18.66
N VAL A 153 -4.66 14.25 -18.44
CA VAL A 153 -5.60 15.38 -18.35
C VAL A 153 -6.37 15.53 -19.68
N GLU A 154 -5.68 15.45 -20.80
CA GLU A 154 -6.32 15.50 -22.12
C GLU A 154 -7.26 14.30 -22.34
N ALA A 155 -6.84 13.09 -21.96
CA ALA A 155 -7.67 11.90 -22.10
C ALA A 155 -8.96 11.97 -21.27
N ILE A 156 -8.92 12.45 -20.02
CA ILE A 156 -10.12 12.59 -19.18
C ILE A 156 -11.03 13.72 -19.69
N ARG A 157 -10.47 14.79 -20.27
CA ARG A 157 -11.25 15.83 -20.95
C ARG A 157 -12.01 15.27 -22.15
N GLN A 158 -11.33 14.52 -23.04
CA GLN A 158 -11.95 13.83 -24.17
C GLN A 158 -13.01 12.82 -23.71
N PHE A 159 -12.69 12.04 -22.68
CA PHE A 159 -13.61 11.06 -22.10
C PHE A 159 -14.90 11.72 -21.57
N SER A 160 -14.75 12.85 -20.88
CA SER A 160 -15.90 13.61 -20.39
C SER A 160 -16.81 14.08 -21.51
N ASN A 161 -16.25 14.54 -22.64
CA ASN A 161 -17.02 14.92 -23.82
C ASN A 161 -17.75 13.71 -24.45
N GLU A 162 -17.10 12.54 -24.45
CA GLU A 162 -17.66 11.31 -25.02
C GLU A 162 -18.87 10.81 -24.19
N VAL A 163 -18.73 10.73 -22.86
CA VAL A 163 -19.78 10.19 -21.99
C VAL A 163 -20.83 11.23 -21.58
N GLY A 164 -20.52 12.52 -21.76
CA GLY A 164 -21.32 13.66 -21.38
C GLY A 164 -21.14 14.10 -19.93
N LYS A 165 -21.31 15.40 -19.68
CA LYS A 165 -21.15 16.01 -18.35
C LYS A 165 -22.03 15.39 -17.25
N SER A 166 -23.20 14.87 -17.61
CA SER A 166 -24.07 14.19 -16.64
C SER A 166 -23.52 12.86 -16.10
N LYS A 167 -22.45 12.33 -16.71
CA LYS A 167 -21.79 11.07 -16.35
C LYS A 167 -20.36 11.25 -15.86
N SER A 168 -19.80 12.47 -15.90
CA SER A 168 -18.43 12.76 -15.51
C SER A 168 -18.37 13.97 -14.57
N LEU A 169 -17.70 13.84 -13.45
CA LEU A 169 -17.51 14.86 -12.43
C LEU A 169 -16.01 15.05 -12.18
N PHE A 170 -15.56 16.31 -12.08
CA PHE A 170 -14.18 16.67 -11.81
C PHE A 170 -14.03 17.22 -10.39
N ILE A 171 -13.22 16.54 -9.59
CA ILE A 171 -12.79 16.99 -8.26
C ILE A 171 -11.33 17.43 -8.36
N HIS A 172 -11.05 18.66 -7.92
CA HIS A 172 -9.69 19.19 -7.91
C HIS A 172 -9.23 19.46 -6.48
N LEU A 173 -8.14 18.81 -6.06
CA LEU A 173 -7.51 19.04 -4.76
C LEU A 173 -6.50 20.18 -4.88
N THR A 174 -6.53 21.08 -3.92
CA THR A 174 -5.62 22.23 -3.83
C THR A 174 -5.12 22.42 -2.41
N PHE A 175 -4.07 23.23 -2.28
CA PHE A 175 -3.53 23.65 -1.00
C PHE A 175 -3.87 25.11 -0.71
N VAL A 176 -4.37 25.37 0.49
CA VAL A 176 -4.66 26.69 1.01
C VAL A 176 -3.72 26.95 2.20
N PRO A 177 -2.53 27.50 1.97
CA PRO A 177 -1.53 27.67 3.01
C PRO A 177 -1.96 28.73 4.04
N PHE A 178 -1.62 28.45 5.28
CA PHE A 178 -1.64 29.41 6.37
C PHE A 178 -0.24 29.99 6.58
N LEU A 179 -0.09 31.30 6.42
CA LEU A 179 1.18 31.99 6.62
C LEU A 179 1.27 32.49 8.07
N LYS A 180 2.11 31.83 8.85
CA LYS A 180 2.32 32.14 10.28
C LYS A 180 2.82 33.59 10.50
N SER A 181 3.61 34.11 9.56
CA SER A 181 4.19 35.46 9.64
C SER A 181 3.16 36.58 9.56
N SER A 182 2.06 36.37 8.83
CA SER A 182 0.97 37.34 8.64
C SER A 182 -0.34 36.91 9.29
N ASP A 183 -0.37 35.75 9.94
CA ASP A 183 -1.57 35.11 10.52
C ASP A 183 -2.75 35.02 9.52
N GLU A 184 -2.43 34.72 8.27
CA GLU A 184 -3.42 34.74 7.18
C GLU A 184 -3.45 33.44 6.38
N ILE A 185 -4.65 33.11 5.90
CA ILE A 185 -4.89 32.08 4.89
C ILE A 185 -4.76 32.70 3.49
N LYS A 186 -3.99 32.06 2.61
CA LYS A 186 -3.78 32.52 1.23
C LYS A 186 -4.48 31.65 0.21
N THR A 187 -5.44 32.23 -0.51
CA THR A 187 -6.25 31.53 -1.53
C THR A 187 -5.63 31.55 -2.93
N LYS A 188 -4.60 32.35 -3.17
CA LYS A 188 -3.94 32.49 -4.48
C LYS A 188 -3.42 31.18 -5.07
N PRO A 189 -2.75 30.28 -4.33
CA PRO A 189 -2.29 29.01 -4.87
C PRO A 189 -3.44 28.16 -5.45
N THR A 190 -4.57 28.11 -4.74
CA THR A 190 -5.80 27.44 -5.22
C THR A 190 -6.31 28.07 -6.51
N GLN A 191 -6.39 29.42 -6.58
CA GLN A 191 -6.86 30.13 -7.77
C GLN A 191 -5.98 29.85 -8.97
N HIS A 192 -4.64 29.85 -8.81
CA HIS A 192 -3.70 29.54 -9.88
C HIS A 192 -3.80 28.09 -10.35
N SER A 193 -3.91 27.16 -9.42
CA SER A 193 -4.04 25.73 -9.75
C SER A 193 -5.34 25.44 -10.54
N VAL A 194 -6.45 26.05 -10.15
CA VAL A 194 -7.70 25.93 -10.92
C VAL A 194 -7.62 26.64 -12.26
N LYS A 195 -6.94 27.79 -12.35
CA LYS A 195 -6.70 28.47 -13.63
C LYS A 195 -5.91 27.58 -14.58
N GLU A 196 -4.88 26.88 -14.08
CA GLU A 196 -4.10 25.94 -14.88
C GLU A 196 -4.95 24.79 -15.40
N LEU A 197 -5.76 24.15 -14.54
CA LEU A 197 -6.68 23.09 -14.97
C LEU A 197 -7.68 23.58 -16.04
N ARG A 198 -8.17 24.82 -15.88
CA ARG A 198 -9.08 25.44 -16.86
C ARG A 198 -8.43 25.74 -18.20
N SER A 199 -7.14 26.11 -18.21
CA SER A 199 -6.38 26.31 -19.45
C SER A 199 -6.26 25.03 -20.27
N LEU A 200 -6.30 23.87 -19.60
CA LEU A 200 -6.35 22.54 -20.21
C LEU A 200 -7.79 22.09 -20.60
N GLY A 201 -8.78 22.98 -20.49
CA GLY A 201 -10.17 22.77 -20.90
C GLY A 201 -11.04 22.01 -19.88
N ILE A 202 -10.64 21.93 -18.62
CA ILE A 202 -11.41 21.27 -17.55
C ILE A 202 -11.83 22.30 -16.49
N GLN A 203 -13.12 22.49 -16.31
CA GLN A 203 -13.69 23.21 -15.17
C GLN A 203 -13.94 22.21 -14.04
N PRO A 204 -13.35 22.38 -12.85
CA PRO A 204 -13.69 21.53 -11.71
C PRO A 204 -15.13 21.80 -11.24
N ASP A 205 -15.83 20.74 -10.86
CA ASP A 205 -17.18 20.78 -10.29
C ASP A 205 -17.14 20.90 -8.76
N ILE A 206 -16.10 20.30 -8.14
CA ILE A 206 -15.85 20.34 -6.70
C ILE A 206 -14.36 20.64 -6.49
N ILE A 207 -14.08 21.52 -5.53
CA ILE A 207 -12.71 21.81 -5.09
C ILE A 207 -12.56 21.32 -3.65
N ILE A 208 -11.53 20.50 -3.39
CA ILE A 208 -11.13 20.10 -2.06
C ILE A 208 -9.93 20.96 -1.66
N CYS A 209 -10.10 21.78 -0.64
CA CYS A 209 -9.10 22.71 -0.13
C CYS A 209 -8.45 22.14 1.12
N ARG A 210 -7.20 21.61 1.01
CA ARG A 210 -6.42 21.20 2.16
C ARG A 210 -5.79 22.41 2.84
N SER A 211 -5.91 22.49 4.16
CA SER A 211 -5.35 23.58 4.97
C SER A 211 -4.94 23.07 6.36
N GLU A 212 -3.96 23.72 6.99
CA GLU A 212 -3.60 23.47 8.40
C GLU A 212 -4.66 23.99 9.37
N LYS A 213 -5.39 25.04 9.01
CA LYS A 213 -6.46 25.68 9.80
C LYS A 213 -7.77 25.72 9.04
N LYS A 214 -8.87 25.89 9.76
CA LYS A 214 -10.19 26.13 9.15
C LYS A 214 -10.15 27.32 8.21
N ILE A 215 -10.76 27.17 7.04
CA ILE A 215 -10.87 28.23 6.04
C ILE A 215 -12.10 29.07 6.35
N PRO A 216 -11.96 30.34 6.72
CA PRO A 216 -13.10 31.22 7.02
C PRO A 216 -14.06 31.34 5.83
N ILE A 217 -15.32 31.65 6.10
CA ILE A 217 -16.36 31.78 5.06
C ILE A 217 -16.02 32.83 3.99
N PRO A 218 -15.43 34.01 4.31
CA PRO A 218 -15.04 34.97 3.30
C PRO A 218 -14.04 34.41 2.30
N GLU A 219 -13.02 33.65 2.76
CA GLU A 219 -12.01 33.02 1.91
C GLU A 219 -12.63 31.89 1.07
N ARG A 220 -13.56 31.11 1.63
CA ARG A 220 -14.34 30.10 0.86
C ARG A 220 -15.18 30.77 -0.24
N LYS A 221 -15.83 31.89 0.05
CA LYS A 221 -16.56 32.68 -0.95
C LYS A 221 -15.62 33.22 -2.04
N LYS A 222 -14.42 33.68 -1.66
CA LYS A 222 -13.39 34.14 -2.59
C LYS A 222 -12.94 33.01 -3.51
N ILE A 223 -12.64 31.82 -2.97
CA ILE A 223 -12.31 30.61 -3.77
C ILE A 223 -13.47 30.29 -4.72
N SER A 224 -14.68 30.22 -4.22
CA SER A 224 -15.89 29.98 -5.01
C SER A 224 -15.99 30.93 -6.21
N LEU A 225 -15.86 32.23 -5.98
CA LEU A 225 -15.95 33.26 -7.02
C LEU A 225 -14.84 33.12 -8.09
N PHE A 226 -13.56 33.06 -7.66
CA PHE A 226 -12.42 33.03 -8.59
C PHE A 226 -12.30 31.71 -9.34
N CYS A 227 -12.72 30.61 -8.74
CA CYS A 227 -12.66 29.27 -9.33
C CYS A 227 -13.94 28.89 -10.09
N ASN A 228 -14.95 29.72 -10.08
CA ASN A 228 -16.27 29.48 -10.71
C ASN A 228 -16.90 28.15 -10.27
N VAL A 229 -16.95 27.94 -8.95
CA VAL A 229 -17.55 26.75 -8.31
C VAL A 229 -18.51 27.20 -7.22
N PRO A 230 -19.72 26.63 -7.09
CA PRO A 230 -20.64 26.96 -5.99
C PRO A 230 -19.96 26.81 -4.62
N ILE A 231 -20.28 27.68 -3.67
CA ILE A 231 -19.63 27.70 -2.35
C ILE A 231 -19.78 26.37 -1.60
N GLU A 232 -20.92 25.69 -1.77
CA GLU A 232 -21.17 24.37 -1.19
C GLU A 232 -20.29 23.25 -1.79
N ASN A 233 -19.66 23.49 -2.93
CA ASN A 233 -18.72 22.60 -3.60
C ASN A 233 -17.24 22.96 -3.30
N VAL A 234 -17.00 23.99 -2.49
CA VAL A 234 -15.69 24.28 -1.92
C VAL A 234 -15.57 23.53 -0.59
N ILE A 235 -15.04 22.32 -0.65
CA ILE A 235 -14.93 21.39 0.48
C ILE A 235 -13.62 21.67 1.22
N GLU A 236 -13.72 21.95 2.51
CA GLU A 236 -12.57 22.11 3.37
C GLU A 236 -12.04 20.75 3.85
N THR A 237 -10.74 20.59 3.91
CA THR A 237 -10.10 19.48 4.62
C THR A 237 -8.93 19.99 5.46
N VAL A 238 -9.16 20.08 6.77
CA VAL A 238 -8.12 20.44 7.73
C VAL A 238 -7.27 19.19 8.01
N ASP A 239 -5.97 19.39 8.23
CA ASP A 239 -5.07 18.30 8.58
C ASP A 239 -5.59 17.53 9.81
N VAL A 240 -5.82 16.25 9.61
CA VAL A 240 -6.39 15.35 10.62
C VAL A 240 -5.28 14.76 11.51
N ARG A 241 -5.61 14.46 12.77
CA ARG A 241 -4.68 13.84 13.72
C ARG A 241 -4.33 12.39 13.37
N THR A 242 -5.23 11.73 12.68
CA THR A 242 -5.05 10.39 12.12
C THR A 242 -5.82 10.26 10.81
N ILE A 243 -5.26 9.52 9.83
CA ILE A 243 -5.92 9.30 8.53
C ILE A 243 -7.32 8.69 8.66
N TYR A 244 -7.62 8.01 9.77
CA TYR A 244 -8.94 7.42 10.02
C TYR A 244 -10.03 8.44 10.35
N GLU A 245 -9.68 9.71 10.58
CA GLU A 245 -10.65 10.80 10.68
C GLU A 245 -11.14 11.29 9.31
N ALA A 246 -10.39 11.02 8.22
CA ALA A 246 -10.70 11.57 6.90
C ALA A 246 -12.12 11.25 6.39
N PRO A 247 -12.65 10.00 6.46
CA PRO A 247 -14.01 9.72 6.04
C PRO A 247 -15.06 10.50 6.84
N ILE A 248 -14.78 10.77 8.13
CA ILE A 248 -15.67 11.55 9.01
C ILE A 248 -15.64 13.02 8.62
N SER A 249 -14.44 13.57 8.37
CA SER A 249 -14.25 14.95 7.93
C SER A 249 -14.98 15.23 6.61
N PHE A 250 -14.76 14.40 5.59
CA PHE A 250 -15.43 14.56 4.29
C PHE A 250 -16.95 14.39 4.36
N TYR A 251 -17.46 13.51 5.23
CA TYR A 251 -18.89 13.39 5.46
C TYR A 251 -19.48 14.65 6.10
N ASN A 252 -18.78 15.23 7.09
CA ASN A 252 -19.22 16.47 7.75
C ASN A 252 -19.26 17.65 6.77
N GLU A 253 -18.29 17.71 5.84
CA GLU A 253 -18.25 18.69 4.74
C GLU A 253 -19.21 18.33 3.58
N LYS A 254 -19.99 17.25 3.72
CA LYS A 254 -21.03 16.82 2.76
C LYS A 254 -20.50 16.49 1.36
N LEU A 255 -19.23 16.06 1.23
CA LEU A 255 -18.63 15.73 -0.07
C LEU A 255 -19.45 14.68 -0.85
N ASP A 256 -19.88 13.62 -0.17
CA ASP A 256 -20.71 12.56 -0.74
C ASP A 256 -22.06 13.10 -1.24
N LYS A 257 -22.67 14.03 -0.50
CA LYS A 257 -23.94 14.66 -0.88
C LYS A 257 -23.79 15.54 -2.13
N GLN A 258 -22.70 16.30 -2.24
CA GLN A 258 -22.44 17.12 -3.44
C GLN A 258 -22.21 16.24 -4.67
N VAL A 259 -21.48 15.14 -4.53
CA VAL A 259 -21.30 14.15 -5.61
C VAL A 259 -22.65 13.56 -6.05
N LEU A 260 -23.49 13.12 -5.11
CA LEU A 260 -24.81 12.57 -5.44
C LEU A 260 -25.74 13.61 -6.06
N LYS A 261 -25.71 14.87 -5.55
CA LYS A 261 -26.45 16.00 -6.09
C LYS A 261 -26.07 16.28 -7.55
N PHE A 262 -24.77 16.30 -7.85
CA PHE A 262 -24.27 16.49 -9.22
C PHE A 262 -24.82 15.45 -10.18
N PHE A 263 -24.77 14.19 -9.83
CA PHE A 263 -25.28 13.10 -10.68
C PHE A 263 -26.81 12.92 -10.59
N LYS A 264 -27.52 13.76 -9.84
CA LYS A 264 -28.97 13.68 -9.63
C LYS A 264 -29.42 12.30 -9.11
N VAL A 265 -28.62 11.71 -8.20
CA VAL A 265 -28.87 10.39 -7.62
C VAL A 265 -29.23 10.53 -6.14
N LYS A 266 -30.30 9.85 -5.72
CA LYS A 266 -30.72 9.84 -4.31
C LYS A 266 -29.86 8.86 -3.51
N SER A 267 -29.47 9.22 -2.29
CA SER A 267 -28.82 8.31 -1.36
C SER A 267 -29.71 7.10 -1.08
N LYS A 268 -29.17 5.89 -1.20
CA LYS A 268 -29.90 4.64 -0.89
C LYS A 268 -30.07 4.45 0.64
N LYS A 269 -29.09 4.94 1.42
CA LYS A 269 -29.08 4.95 2.90
C LYS A 269 -28.03 5.93 3.41
N ASN A 270 -28.09 6.29 4.68
CA ASN A 270 -27.05 7.13 5.30
C ASN A 270 -25.70 6.40 5.37
N ALA A 271 -24.61 7.13 5.19
CA ALA A 271 -23.27 6.58 5.33
C ALA A 271 -23.01 6.08 6.77
N ASN A 272 -22.45 4.87 6.89
CA ASN A 272 -22.15 4.27 8.19
C ASN A 272 -20.77 4.70 8.69
N LEU A 273 -20.71 5.68 9.57
CA LEU A 273 -19.46 6.16 10.18
C LEU A 273 -19.13 5.52 11.52
N LYS A 274 -20.00 4.66 12.08
CA LYS A 274 -19.75 4.02 13.39
C LYS A 274 -18.39 3.30 13.47
N PRO A 275 -17.98 2.51 12.46
CA PRO A 275 -16.67 1.84 12.51
C PRO A 275 -15.50 2.83 12.57
N TRP A 276 -15.52 3.88 11.75
CA TRP A 276 -14.45 4.90 11.72
C TRP A 276 -14.38 5.69 13.03
N LYS A 277 -15.51 6.08 13.61
CA LYS A 277 -15.58 6.74 14.92
C LYS A 277 -14.96 5.86 16.03
N LYS A 278 -15.25 4.53 16.02
CA LYS A 278 -14.66 3.57 16.95
C LYS A 278 -13.14 3.48 16.79
N ILE A 279 -12.66 3.34 15.55
CA ILE A 279 -11.23 3.27 15.22
C ILE A 279 -10.51 4.55 15.67
N THR A 280 -11.01 5.70 15.28
CA THR A 280 -10.46 7.01 15.63
C THR A 280 -10.36 7.19 17.16
N LYS A 281 -11.43 6.85 17.88
CA LYS A 281 -11.44 6.87 19.35
C LYS A 281 -10.33 5.96 19.93
N THR A 282 -10.21 4.74 19.41
CA THR A 282 -9.18 3.80 19.87
C THR A 282 -7.77 4.32 19.62
N VAL A 283 -7.50 4.86 18.43
CA VAL A 283 -6.17 5.36 18.06
C VAL A 283 -5.77 6.59 18.88
N LEU A 284 -6.71 7.52 19.11
CA LEU A 284 -6.41 8.81 19.74
C LEU A 284 -6.46 8.78 21.28
N GLN A 285 -7.34 7.97 21.87
CA GLN A 285 -7.63 8.03 23.31
C GLN A 285 -7.00 6.89 24.12
N ASN A 286 -6.32 5.94 23.47
CA ASN A 286 -5.79 4.79 24.18
C ASN A 286 -4.52 5.16 24.96
N LYS A 287 -4.54 4.93 26.28
CA LYS A 287 -3.39 5.18 27.18
C LYS A 287 -2.41 4.01 27.24
N LYS A 288 -2.86 2.78 26.99
CA LYS A 288 -1.99 1.59 26.99
C LYS A 288 -1.14 1.57 25.72
N GLN A 289 0.16 1.40 25.89
CA GLN A 289 1.12 1.45 24.79
C GLN A 289 1.91 0.14 24.70
N VAL A 290 2.31 -0.22 23.48
CA VAL A 290 3.18 -1.35 23.20
C VAL A 290 4.29 -0.87 22.25
N ASN A 291 5.54 -1.16 22.61
CA ASN A 291 6.72 -0.75 21.85
C ASN A 291 7.13 -1.87 20.87
N ILE A 292 7.11 -1.60 19.60
CA ILE A 292 7.58 -2.54 18.55
C ILE A 292 8.82 -1.97 17.89
N ALA A 293 9.93 -2.71 17.97
CA ALA A 293 11.15 -2.36 17.26
C ALA A 293 11.07 -2.89 15.81
N ILE A 294 11.15 -1.99 14.84
CA ILE A 294 11.27 -2.31 13.40
C ILE A 294 12.72 -2.14 13.00
N ILE A 295 13.38 -3.25 12.61
CA ILE A 295 14.78 -3.24 12.22
C ILE A 295 14.87 -3.41 10.70
N GLY A 296 15.05 -2.31 10.01
CA GLY A 296 14.96 -2.21 8.55
C GLY A 296 16.05 -1.36 7.92
N LYS A 297 16.00 -1.22 6.60
CA LYS A 297 16.97 -0.42 5.82
C LYS A 297 16.51 1.00 5.54
N TYR A 298 15.18 1.23 5.54
CA TYR A 298 14.54 2.47 5.10
C TYR A 298 13.65 3.07 6.20
N VAL A 299 14.02 2.81 7.46
CA VAL A 299 13.17 3.13 8.62
C VAL A 299 12.93 4.63 8.83
N ASN A 300 13.78 5.49 8.26
CA ASN A 300 13.63 6.94 8.32
C ASN A 300 12.63 7.48 7.28
N LEU A 301 12.19 6.65 6.34
CA LEU A 301 11.22 6.99 5.31
C LEU A 301 9.85 6.40 5.67
N LYS A 302 8.91 7.24 6.05
CA LYS A 302 7.57 6.80 6.48
C LYS A 302 6.83 6.00 5.40
N ASP A 303 6.97 6.41 4.14
CA ASP A 303 6.24 5.79 3.04
C ASP A 303 6.87 4.47 2.55
N ALA A 304 8.14 4.18 2.89
CA ALA A 304 8.79 2.92 2.52
C ALA A 304 8.23 1.68 3.24
N TYR A 305 7.57 1.88 4.39
CA TYR A 305 6.94 0.83 5.19
C TYR A 305 5.48 1.16 5.53
N LYS A 306 4.79 1.85 4.62
CA LYS A 306 3.44 2.35 4.87
C LYS A 306 2.45 1.25 5.25
N SER A 307 2.36 0.19 4.47
CA SER A 307 1.47 -0.93 4.77
C SER A 307 1.83 -1.66 6.07
N LEU A 308 3.13 -1.74 6.39
CA LEU A 308 3.59 -2.36 7.63
C LEU A 308 3.17 -1.54 8.86
N ASP A 309 3.37 -0.22 8.81
CA ASP A 309 2.98 0.70 9.89
C ASP A 309 1.47 0.67 10.14
N GLU A 310 0.71 0.67 9.05
CA GLU A 310 -0.75 0.54 9.11
C GLU A 310 -1.15 -0.82 9.69
N ALA A 311 -0.52 -1.93 9.27
CA ALA A 311 -0.83 -3.26 9.75
C ALA A 311 -0.55 -3.42 11.27
N LEU A 312 0.54 -2.86 11.76
CA LEU A 312 0.85 -2.80 13.20
C LEU A 312 -0.18 -1.96 13.96
N THR A 313 -0.58 -0.81 13.38
CA THR A 313 -1.63 0.03 13.95
C THR A 313 -2.97 -0.71 13.99
N HIS A 314 -3.33 -1.46 12.93
CA HIS A 314 -4.55 -2.29 12.90
C HIS A 314 -4.52 -3.38 13.99
N GLY A 315 -3.36 -4.03 14.19
CA GLY A 315 -3.15 -4.96 15.30
C GLY A 315 -3.35 -4.29 16.67
N GLY A 316 -2.89 -3.04 16.80
CA GLY A 316 -3.10 -2.20 17.98
C GLY A 316 -4.59 -1.88 18.22
N ILE A 317 -5.31 -1.48 17.18
CA ILE A 317 -6.76 -1.22 17.21
C ILE A 317 -7.51 -2.45 17.72
N ASN A 318 -7.19 -3.62 17.18
CA ASN A 318 -7.83 -4.89 17.56
C ASN A 318 -7.56 -5.28 19.03
N ASN A 319 -6.38 -4.95 19.56
CA ASN A 319 -5.97 -5.24 20.94
C ASN A 319 -6.23 -4.08 21.92
N THR A 320 -6.83 -3.00 21.46
CA THR A 320 -7.10 -1.78 22.23
C THR A 320 -5.82 -1.25 22.90
N VAL A 321 -4.76 -1.08 22.11
CA VAL A 321 -3.47 -0.51 22.51
C VAL A 321 -2.96 0.45 21.44
N LYS A 322 -2.19 1.46 21.85
CA LYS A 322 -1.39 2.29 20.94
C LYS A 322 -0.07 1.58 20.66
N VAL A 323 0.30 1.45 19.40
CA VAL A 323 1.59 0.89 19.01
C VAL A 323 2.58 2.02 18.82
N ASN A 324 3.69 2.00 19.58
CA ASN A 324 4.82 2.89 19.38
C ASN A 324 5.87 2.16 18.56
N LEU A 325 6.29 2.75 17.45
CA LEU A 325 7.28 2.19 16.54
C LEU A 325 8.68 2.75 16.88
N ILE A 326 9.57 1.86 17.34
CA ILE A 326 11.00 2.15 17.53
C ILE A 326 11.69 1.74 16.24
N ARG A 327 12.18 2.71 15.47
CA ARG A 327 12.77 2.49 14.15
C ARG A 327 14.28 2.43 14.27
N ILE A 328 14.88 1.30 13.85
CA ILE A 328 16.32 1.04 13.96
C ILE A 328 16.88 0.69 12.59
N GLU A 329 17.86 1.46 12.14
CA GLU A 329 18.60 1.14 10.91
C GLU A 329 19.49 -0.09 11.12
N SER A 330 19.23 -1.12 10.34
CA SER A 330 19.88 -2.42 10.51
C SER A 330 21.38 -2.43 10.26
N ASP A 331 21.88 -1.52 9.43
CA ASP A 331 23.31 -1.37 9.12
C ASP A 331 24.10 -0.62 10.21
N LYS A 332 23.40 0.16 11.05
CA LYS A 332 24.00 0.85 12.20
C LYS A 332 23.97 0.02 13.50
N LEU A 333 23.20 -1.06 13.53
CA LEU A 333 23.02 -1.88 14.73
C LEU A 333 24.21 -2.83 14.95
N LYS A 334 25.06 -2.49 15.91
CA LYS A 334 26.23 -3.30 16.28
C LYS A 334 25.89 -4.32 17.38
N PRO A 335 26.53 -5.51 17.42
CA PRO A 335 26.24 -6.54 18.42
C PRO A 335 26.34 -6.07 19.88
N ASN A 336 27.30 -5.21 20.20
CA ASN A 336 27.47 -4.66 21.56
C ASN A 336 26.42 -3.62 21.97
N GLN A 337 25.68 -3.05 21.02
CA GLN A 337 24.65 -2.05 21.26
C GLN A 337 23.23 -2.63 21.33
N ILE A 338 23.02 -3.87 20.87
CA ILE A 338 21.71 -4.51 20.72
C ILE A 338 20.89 -4.44 22.00
N ASN A 339 21.49 -4.76 23.15
CA ASN A 339 20.78 -4.77 24.43
C ASN A 339 20.23 -3.36 24.79
N ASN A 340 21.02 -2.32 24.53
CA ASN A 340 20.61 -0.93 24.82
C ASN A 340 19.52 -0.46 23.85
N GLU A 341 19.66 -0.76 22.56
CA GLU A 341 18.72 -0.34 21.52
C GLU A 341 17.36 -1.06 21.65
N LEU A 342 17.38 -2.34 22.06
CA LEU A 342 16.17 -3.18 22.08
C LEU A 342 15.56 -3.37 23.47
N LYS A 343 16.18 -2.87 24.55
CA LYS A 343 15.68 -3.07 25.93
C LYS A 343 14.25 -2.56 26.18
N LYS A 344 13.79 -1.59 25.41
CA LYS A 344 12.42 -1.03 25.51
C LYS A 344 11.41 -1.71 24.58
N ALA A 345 11.86 -2.63 23.73
CA ALA A 345 10.99 -3.29 22.77
C ALA A 345 10.22 -4.44 23.43
N SER A 346 8.91 -4.41 23.31
CA SER A 346 8.02 -5.51 23.71
C SER A 346 7.82 -6.53 22.58
N GLY A 347 8.19 -6.20 21.36
CA GLY A 347 8.20 -7.06 20.18
C GLY A 347 9.21 -6.56 19.15
N ILE A 348 9.79 -7.47 18.38
CA ILE A 348 10.79 -7.19 17.35
C ILE A 348 10.25 -7.64 16.00
N LEU A 349 10.32 -6.75 15.00
CA LEU A 349 9.88 -7.03 13.65
C LEU A 349 11.00 -6.75 12.65
N ILE A 350 11.28 -7.74 11.79
CA ILE A 350 12.17 -7.61 10.65
C ILE A 350 11.33 -7.60 9.38
N PRO A 351 11.26 -6.48 8.65
CA PRO A 351 10.45 -6.36 7.44
C PRO A 351 11.09 -7.04 6.23
N GLY A 352 10.31 -7.13 5.15
CA GLY A 352 10.80 -7.47 3.82
C GLY A 352 11.92 -6.57 3.33
N GLY A 353 12.64 -7.02 2.31
CA GLY A 353 13.75 -6.29 1.71
C GLY A 353 14.58 -7.19 0.79
N PHE A 354 15.65 -6.62 0.22
CA PHE A 354 16.57 -7.29 -0.70
C PHE A 354 18.02 -6.88 -0.44
N GLY A 355 18.96 -7.71 -0.85
CA GLY A 355 20.39 -7.42 -0.87
C GLY A 355 21.08 -7.42 0.50
N LYS A 356 22.42 -7.41 0.46
CA LYS A 356 23.32 -7.69 1.59
C LYS A 356 23.32 -6.63 2.71
N ARG A 357 23.01 -5.37 2.39
CA ARG A 357 23.11 -4.27 3.37
C ARG A 357 22.27 -4.53 4.63
N GLY A 358 22.86 -4.39 5.81
CA GLY A 358 22.18 -4.51 7.12
C GLY A 358 21.77 -5.94 7.53
N THR A 359 22.25 -7.00 6.86
CA THR A 359 21.92 -8.40 7.19
C THR A 359 22.42 -8.81 8.56
N GLU A 360 23.67 -8.48 8.91
CA GLU A 360 24.28 -8.89 10.19
C GLU A 360 23.59 -8.21 11.40
N GLY A 361 23.20 -6.95 11.27
CA GLY A 361 22.39 -6.27 12.31
C GLY A 361 21.04 -6.95 12.52
N LYS A 362 20.36 -7.36 11.43
CA LYS A 362 19.10 -8.12 11.52
C LYS A 362 19.31 -9.49 12.16
N ILE A 363 20.32 -10.25 11.75
CA ILE A 363 20.65 -11.56 12.33
C ILE A 363 20.94 -11.43 13.82
N SER A 364 21.68 -10.41 14.22
CA SER A 364 22.00 -10.14 15.63
C SER A 364 20.74 -9.79 16.45
N ALA A 365 19.82 -9.01 15.88
CA ALA A 365 18.55 -8.69 16.54
C ALA A 365 17.63 -9.90 16.66
N ILE A 366 17.61 -10.79 15.65
CA ILE A 366 16.85 -12.05 15.70
C ILE A 366 17.43 -12.98 16.79
N ASN A 367 18.76 -13.08 16.88
CA ASN A 367 19.43 -13.84 17.96
C ASN A 367 19.01 -13.30 19.34
N PHE A 368 19.00 -11.99 19.49
CA PHE A 368 18.54 -11.34 20.72
C PHE A 368 17.09 -11.68 21.04
N ALA A 369 16.17 -11.54 20.07
CA ALA A 369 14.76 -11.88 20.22
C ALA A 369 14.56 -13.34 20.63
N ARG A 370 15.23 -14.28 19.93
CA ARG A 370 15.15 -15.71 20.24
C ARG A 370 15.65 -16.04 21.64
N ARG A 371 16.82 -15.54 22.02
CA ARG A 371 17.43 -15.83 23.34
C ARG A 371 16.68 -15.19 24.50
N LYS A 372 16.18 -13.96 24.33
CA LYS A 372 15.43 -13.22 25.35
C LYS A 372 13.94 -13.53 25.34
N LYS A 373 13.49 -14.42 24.44
CA LYS A 373 12.07 -14.80 24.28
C LYS A 373 11.14 -13.60 24.00
N ILE A 374 11.65 -12.56 23.33
CA ILE A 374 10.87 -11.40 22.92
C ILE A 374 10.03 -11.79 21.70
N PRO A 375 8.71 -11.52 21.68
CA PRO A 375 7.87 -11.75 20.51
C PRO A 375 8.53 -11.25 19.22
N PHE A 376 8.63 -12.13 18.21
CA PHE A 376 9.35 -11.87 16.97
C PHE A 376 8.48 -12.14 15.75
N LEU A 377 8.46 -11.19 14.81
CA LEU A 377 7.85 -11.36 13.48
C LEU A 377 8.88 -11.07 12.39
N GLY A 378 9.17 -12.07 11.55
CA GLY A 378 9.99 -11.92 10.35
C GLY A 378 9.15 -12.01 9.08
N ILE A 379 9.13 -10.96 8.25
CA ILE A 379 8.35 -10.89 7.01
C ILE A 379 9.29 -11.05 5.82
N CYS A 380 9.01 -11.98 4.92
CA CYS A 380 9.74 -12.23 3.67
C CYS A 380 11.25 -12.36 3.93
N PHE A 381 12.03 -11.34 3.63
CA PHE A 381 13.46 -11.28 3.97
C PHE A 381 13.72 -11.48 5.47
N GLY A 382 12.80 -11.03 6.34
CA GLY A 382 12.90 -11.23 7.79
C GLY A 382 12.83 -12.70 8.20
N MET A 383 11.99 -13.51 7.54
CA MET A 383 11.98 -14.96 7.71
C MET A 383 13.29 -15.59 7.23
N GLN A 384 13.80 -15.17 6.07
CA GLN A 384 15.08 -15.67 5.52
C GLN A 384 16.24 -15.38 6.47
N MET A 385 16.29 -14.19 7.07
CA MET A 385 17.31 -13.85 8.07
C MET A 385 17.16 -14.69 9.35
N ALA A 386 15.93 -15.06 9.75
CA ALA A 386 15.71 -15.96 10.89
C ALA A 386 16.20 -17.38 10.62
N ILE A 387 16.04 -17.89 9.39
CA ILE A 387 16.61 -19.17 8.95
C ILE A 387 18.15 -19.12 9.02
N ILE A 388 18.78 -18.05 8.51
CA ILE A 388 20.23 -17.89 8.55
C ILE A 388 20.73 -17.79 9.99
N GLU A 389 20.06 -17.02 10.84
CA GLU A 389 20.38 -16.91 12.27
C GLU A 389 20.38 -18.28 12.94
N PHE A 390 19.29 -19.03 12.76
CA PHE A 390 19.13 -20.34 13.37
C PHE A 390 20.18 -21.35 12.85
N ALA A 391 20.45 -21.34 11.55
CA ALA A 391 21.48 -22.17 10.95
C ALA A 391 22.87 -21.88 11.53
N ARG A 392 23.25 -20.61 11.69
CA ARG A 392 24.55 -20.22 12.23
C ARG A 392 24.69 -20.50 13.72
N ASN A 393 23.68 -20.13 14.50
CA ASN A 393 23.79 -20.11 15.96
C ASN A 393 23.26 -21.39 16.64
N VAL A 394 22.32 -22.11 16.05
CA VAL A 394 21.72 -23.33 16.61
C VAL A 394 22.28 -24.58 15.91
N LEU A 395 22.23 -24.62 14.57
CA LEU A 395 22.79 -25.76 13.79
C LEU A 395 24.32 -25.73 13.65
N LYS A 396 24.97 -24.60 14.05
CA LYS A 396 26.43 -24.40 13.99
C LYS A 396 26.99 -24.41 12.56
N ILE A 397 26.21 -24.10 11.57
CA ILE A 397 26.64 -23.98 10.17
C ILE A 397 27.21 -22.57 9.95
N LYS A 398 28.50 -22.36 10.30
CA LYS A 398 29.14 -21.03 10.32
C LYS A 398 29.01 -20.23 9.02
N LYS A 399 29.07 -20.88 7.85
CA LYS A 399 28.95 -20.25 6.52
C LYS A 399 27.52 -20.20 5.97
N ALA A 400 26.50 -20.50 6.78
CA ALA A 400 25.11 -20.42 6.32
C ALA A 400 24.77 -19.02 5.83
N GLY A 401 24.13 -18.93 4.65
CA GLY A 401 23.83 -17.66 4.00
C GLY A 401 22.78 -17.78 2.91
N SER A 402 22.65 -16.71 2.13
CA SER A 402 21.80 -16.64 0.95
C SER A 402 22.65 -16.44 -0.30
N THR A 403 22.32 -17.17 -1.37
CA THR A 403 22.94 -16.98 -2.69
C THR A 403 22.59 -15.63 -3.34
N GLU A 404 21.71 -14.83 -2.72
CA GLU A 404 21.41 -13.46 -3.13
C GLU A 404 22.62 -12.54 -2.98
N PHE A 405 23.43 -12.73 -1.93
CA PHE A 405 24.50 -11.82 -1.57
C PHE A 405 25.86 -12.48 -1.32
N ASP A 406 25.94 -13.80 -1.29
CA ASP A 406 27.17 -14.55 -1.22
C ASP A 406 27.00 -15.91 -1.90
N ILE A 407 27.57 -16.06 -3.10
CA ILE A 407 27.47 -17.30 -3.89
C ILE A 407 28.30 -18.44 -3.28
N ASN A 408 29.30 -18.11 -2.44
CA ASN A 408 30.21 -19.08 -1.80
C ASN A 408 29.70 -19.48 -0.40
N CYS A 409 28.53 -19.02 0.04
CA CYS A 409 27.96 -19.43 1.31
C CYS A 409 27.46 -20.88 1.26
N TYR A 410 27.22 -21.46 2.45
CA TYR A 410 26.39 -22.65 2.56
C TYR A 410 24.91 -22.24 2.35
N PRO A 411 24.26 -22.64 1.25
CA PRO A 411 23.00 -22.04 0.81
C PRO A 411 21.82 -22.58 1.62
N VAL A 412 21.46 -21.89 2.70
CA VAL A 412 20.21 -22.15 3.44
C VAL A 412 19.03 -21.38 2.82
N ILE A 413 19.36 -20.31 2.07
CA ILE A 413 18.44 -19.55 1.23
C ILE A 413 19.01 -19.55 -0.19
N GLY A 414 18.18 -19.92 -1.17
CA GLY A 414 18.59 -20.02 -2.58
C GLY A 414 17.57 -19.39 -3.53
N LEU A 415 17.98 -19.19 -4.79
CA LEU A 415 17.08 -18.78 -5.86
C LEU A 415 16.03 -19.87 -6.09
N ILE A 416 14.79 -19.47 -6.36
CA ILE A 416 13.73 -20.39 -6.79
C ILE A 416 14.04 -20.82 -8.22
N ASP A 417 14.23 -22.14 -8.43
CA ASP A 417 14.45 -22.68 -9.76
C ASP A 417 13.14 -22.81 -10.55
N GLU A 418 12.08 -23.28 -9.88
CA GLU A 418 10.75 -23.40 -10.47
C GLU A 418 9.63 -23.33 -9.41
N TRP A 419 8.45 -22.83 -9.80
CA TRP A 419 7.25 -22.85 -8.97
C TRP A 419 5.97 -22.97 -9.83
N ASN A 420 4.89 -23.44 -9.20
CA ASN A 420 3.59 -23.55 -9.87
C ASN A 420 2.74 -22.31 -9.60
N LYS A 421 2.17 -21.72 -10.65
CA LYS A 421 1.17 -20.65 -10.58
C LYS A 421 0.02 -21.00 -11.53
N ASP A 422 -1.18 -21.16 -11.00
CA ASP A 422 -2.41 -21.44 -11.76
C ASP A 422 -2.25 -22.65 -12.73
N GLY A 423 -1.57 -23.72 -12.26
CA GLY A 423 -1.32 -24.93 -13.05
C GLY A 423 -0.14 -24.85 -14.05
N LYS A 424 0.53 -23.70 -14.14
CA LYS A 424 1.71 -23.52 -15.01
C LYS A 424 3.00 -23.51 -14.20
N ILE A 425 4.01 -24.24 -14.67
CA ILE A 425 5.36 -24.20 -14.08
C ILE A 425 6.09 -22.98 -14.62
N ILE A 426 6.54 -22.10 -13.70
CA ILE A 426 7.35 -20.92 -14.00
C ILE A 426 8.78 -21.20 -13.55
N LYS A 427 9.77 -20.89 -14.41
CA LYS A 427 11.20 -21.06 -14.09
C LYS A 427 11.83 -19.72 -13.69
N GLY A 428 12.61 -19.74 -12.60
CA GLY A 428 13.39 -18.61 -12.13
C GLY A 428 14.67 -18.42 -12.96
N THR A 429 15.04 -17.17 -13.26
CA THR A 429 16.31 -16.86 -13.91
C THR A 429 17.03 -15.70 -13.21
N ARG A 430 18.37 -15.67 -13.29
CA ARG A 430 19.20 -14.55 -12.77
C ARG A 430 19.23 -13.35 -13.72
N LYS A 431 18.85 -13.54 -15.00
CA LYS A 431 18.99 -12.52 -16.05
C LYS A 431 17.80 -11.59 -16.16
N ASP A 432 16.60 -12.03 -15.78
CA ASP A 432 15.38 -11.24 -15.84
C ASP A 432 14.89 -10.89 -14.43
N LEU A 433 15.36 -9.76 -13.93
CA LEU A 433 15.05 -9.30 -12.58
C LEU A 433 13.59 -8.80 -12.41
N GLY A 434 12.88 -8.50 -13.48
CA GLY A 434 11.47 -8.05 -13.45
C GLY A 434 10.45 -9.19 -13.60
N GLY A 435 10.81 -10.32 -14.23
CA GLY A 435 9.87 -11.35 -14.68
C GLY A 435 9.78 -12.63 -13.84
N THR A 436 10.68 -12.84 -12.85
CA THR A 436 10.88 -14.13 -12.19
C THR A 436 10.61 -14.14 -10.69
N MET A 437 9.77 -13.24 -10.19
CA MET A 437 9.33 -13.23 -8.80
C MET A 437 8.02 -14.01 -8.59
N ARG A 438 7.88 -14.63 -7.42
CA ARG A 438 6.54 -15.00 -6.92
C ARG A 438 5.81 -13.73 -6.53
N LEU A 439 4.83 -13.33 -7.33
CA LEU A 439 4.05 -12.11 -7.17
C LEU A 439 2.57 -12.41 -7.04
N GLY A 440 1.91 -11.77 -6.07
CA GLY A 440 0.48 -11.89 -5.84
C GLY A 440 0.11 -13.02 -4.88
N LEU A 441 -1.12 -13.50 -5.00
CA LEU A 441 -1.74 -14.41 -4.04
C LEU A 441 -1.32 -15.86 -4.29
N TYR A 442 -0.76 -16.52 -3.26
CA TYR A 442 -0.45 -17.95 -3.26
C TYR A 442 -1.04 -18.62 -2.04
N GLU A 443 -1.40 -19.91 -2.21
CA GLU A 443 -1.91 -20.74 -1.14
C GLU A 443 -0.78 -21.36 -0.32
N ALA A 444 -0.98 -21.44 1.02
CA ALA A 444 -0.16 -22.22 1.92
C ALA A 444 -1.05 -23.13 2.77
N LYS A 445 -0.63 -24.40 2.94
CA LYS A 445 -1.24 -25.37 3.85
C LYS A 445 -0.61 -25.25 5.23
N LEU A 446 -1.42 -25.17 6.27
CA LEU A 446 -0.97 -24.99 7.64
C LEU A 446 -0.89 -26.34 8.37
N LYS A 447 0.18 -26.50 9.15
CA LYS A 447 0.41 -27.69 9.98
C LYS A 447 -0.64 -27.75 11.08
N HIS A 448 -1.24 -28.93 11.25
CA HIS A 448 -2.23 -29.18 12.29
C HIS A 448 -1.65 -28.91 13.69
N ASN A 449 -2.44 -28.31 14.58
CA ASN A 449 -2.06 -27.93 15.93
C ASN A 449 -0.85 -26.99 16.05
N SER A 450 -0.50 -26.27 14.96
CA SER A 450 0.50 -25.21 15.01
C SER A 450 -0.09 -23.92 15.60
N MET A 451 0.79 -23.02 16.12
CA MET A 451 0.37 -21.71 16.59
C MET A 451 -0.27 -20.91 15.45
N ILE A 452 0.31 -20.99 14.25
CA ILE A 452 -0.20 -20.27 13.09
C ILE A 452 -1.59 -20.75 12.67
N GLN A 453 -1.88 -22.05 12.72
CA GLN A 453 -3.21 -22.58 12.45
C GLN A 453 -4.24 -22.01 13.44
N ASN A 454 -3.86 -21.92 14.72
CA ASN A 454 -4.73 -21.34 15.74
C ASN A 454 -4.95 -19.83 15.53
N ILE A 455 -3.94 -19.11 15.03
CA ILE A 455 -4.03 -17.66 14.71
C ILE A 455 -5.00 -17.43 13.54
N TYR A 456 -4.85 -18.19 12.45
CA TYR A 456 -5.69 -18.04 11.25
C TYR A 456 -7.04 -18.76 11.36
N LYS A 457 -7.17 -19.74 12.25
CA LYS A 457 -8.37 -20.60 12.41
C LYS A 457 -8.75 -21.31 11.10
N SER A 458 -7.75 -21.74 10.35
CA SER A 458 -7.91 -22.37 9.04
C SER A 458 -6.80 -23.41 8.81
N SER A 459 -7.06 -24.41 7.98
CA SER A 459 -6.04 -25.36 7.51
C SER A 459 -5.27 -24.88 6.28
N SER A 460 -5.75 -23.85 5.60
CA SER A 460 -5.04 -23.20 4.49
C SER A 460 -5.29 -21.72 4.48
N ILE A 461 -4.33 -20.97 3.92
CA ILE A 461 -4.40 -19.52 3.77
C ILE A 461 -3.98 -19.13 2.35
N LYS A 462 -4.37 -17.94 1.94
CA LYS A 462 -3.89 -17.33 0.68
C LYS A 462 -3.31 -15.97 1.00
N GLU A 463 -2.01 -15.79 0.74
CA GLU A 463 -1.27 -14.58 1.08
C GLU A 463 -0.50 -14.02 -0.10
N ARG A 464 -0.17 -12.71 -0.07
CA ARG A 464 0.53 -12.03 -1.16
C ARG A 464 2.03 -12.19 -1.02
N HIS A 465 2.70 -12.55 -2.10
CA HIS A 465 4.14 -12.75 -2.18
C HIS A 465 4.80 -11.69 -3.07
N ARG A 466 6.07 -11.41 -2.77
CA ARG A 466 6.96 -10.57 -3.56
C ARG A 466 8.41 -10.96 -3.27
N HIS A 467 8.89 -12.05 -3.85
CA HIS A 467 10.25 -12.53 -3.61
C HIS A 467 10.73 -13.50 -4.69
N ARG A 468 12.05 -13.74 -4.74
CA ARG A 468 12.75 -14.68 -5.64
C ARG A 468 13.51 -15.78 -4.93
N TYR A 469 13.88 -15.53 -3.67
CA TYR A 469 14.69 -16.43 -2.88
C TYR A 469 13.81 -17.15 -1.87
N GLU A 470 14.14 -18.41 -1.65
CA GLU A 470 13.38 -19.33 -0.80
C GLU A 470 14.30 -20.11 0.13
N VAL A 471 13.72 -20.65 1.18
CA VAL A 471 14.39 -21.58 2.10
C VAL A 471 14.71 -22.89 1.39
N ASN A 472 15.94 -23.38 1.55
CA ASN A 472 16.35 -24.67 1.04
C ASN A 472 15.63 -25.80 1.79
N ASN A 473 14.59 -26.35 1.18
CA ASN A 473 13.73 -27.38 1.77
C ASN A 473 14.47 -28.70 2.10
N ASN A 474 15.59 -28.98 1.44
CA ASN A 474 16.40 -30.19 1.73
C ASN A 474 17.00 -30.16 3.14
N LEU A 475 17.07 -29.00 3.77
CA LEU A 475 17.59 -28.84 5.12
C LEU A 475 16.50 -28.89 6.20
N LYS A 476 15.23 -28.98 5.83
CA LYS A 476 14.08 -28.89 6.71
C LYS A 476 14.20 -29.80 7.95
N ASN A 477 14.50 -31.07 7.75
CA ASN A 477 14.61 -32.05 8.85
C ASN A 477 15.66 -31.62 9.90
N LYS A 478 16.83 -31.11 9.47
CA LYS A 478 17.87 -30.62 10.37
C LYS A 478 17.38 -29.45 11.25
N PHE A 479 16.56 -28.57 10.69
CA PHE A 479 15.95 -27.47 11.44
C PHE A 479 14.88 -27.97 12.42
N GLU A 480 14.04 -28.91 12.00
CA GLU A 480 12.94 -29.47 12.82
C GLU A 480 13.47 -30.26 14.02
N GLU A 481 14.57 -31.03 13.87
CA GLU A 481 15.26 -31.73 14.96
C GLU A 481 15.76 -30.80 16.07
N LYS A 482 16.05 -29.54 15.75
CA LYS A 482 16.50 -28.51 16.70
C LYS A 482 15.38 -27.57 17.18
N GLY A 483 14.13 -27.88 16.83
CA GLY A 483 12.94 -27.21 17.37
C GLY A 483 12.40 -26.05 16.55
N MET A 484 12.85 -25.86 15.29
CA MET A 484 12.16 -25.02 14.33
C MET A 484 11.02 -25.84 13.70
N ILE A 485 9.85 -25.22 13.56
CA ILE A 485 8.67 -25.87 12.97
C ILE A 485 8.37 -25.18 11.66
N PHE A 486 8.30 -25.94 10.57
CA PHE A 486 7.78 -25.45 9.29
C PHE A 486 6.24 -25.62 9.32
N SER A 487 5.57 -24.59 9.81
CA SER A 487 4.13 -24.64 10.09
C SER A 487 3.26 -24.22 8.91
N GLY A 488 3.84 -23.69 7.84
CA GLY A 488 3.18 -23.42 6.56
C GLY A 488 4.05 -23.90 5.40
N MET A 489 3.42 -24.57 4.43
CA MET A 489 4.08 -25.06 3.22
C MET A 489 3.23 -24.76 1.99
N SER A 490 3.84 -24.60 0.83
CA SER A 490 3.10 -24.61 -0.45
C SER A 490 2.28 -25.89 -0.60
N PRO A 491 1.20 -25.91 -1.39
CA PRO A 491 0.34 -27.09 -1.54
C PRO A 491 1.08 -28.36 -1.99
N ASP A 492 2.13 -28.20 -2.82
CA ASP A 492 3.02 -29.27 -3.28
C ASP A 492 4.13 -29.65 -2.26
N LYS A 493 4.14 -29.00 -1.09
CA LYS A 493 5.10 -29.18 0.01
C LYS A 493 6.57 -28.89 -0.36
N LYS A 494 6.82 -28.20 -1.46
CA LYS A 494 8.18 -27.87 -1.92
C LYS A 494 8.74 -26.62 -1.25
N LEU A 495 7.88 -25.61 -1.01
CA LEU A 495 8.30 -24.29 -0.54
C LEU A 495 7.84 -24.04 0.90
N PRO A 496 8.77 -23.79 1.83
CA PRO A 496 8.45 -23.34 3.18
C PRO A 496 7.89 -21.92 3.19
N GLU A 497 6.70 -21.76 3.75
CA GLU A 497 5.97 -20.48 3.78
C GLU A 497 5.98 -19.83 5.16
N ILE A 498 6.03 -20.65 6.22
CA ILE A 498 5.95 -20.17 7.61
C ILE A 498 6.84 -21.02 8.52
N ILE A 499 7.58 -20.34 9.40
CA ILE A 499 8.35 -20.96 10.47
C ILE A 499 7.90 -20.49 11.84
N GLU A 500 8.01 -21.40 12.82
CA GLU A 500 7.79 -21.15 14.25
C GLU A 500 8.93 -21.77 15.08
N LEU A 501 9.10 -21.35 16.33
CA LEU A 501 10.01 -22.00 17.29
C LEU A 501 9.22 -22.66 18.43
N LYS A 502 9.42 -23.97 18.64
CA LYS A 502 8.69 -24.80 19.62
C LYS A 502 8.75 -24.26 21.05
N ASN A 503 9.90 -23.77 21.47
CA ASN A 503 10.15 -23.32 22.86
C ASN A 503 10.19 -21.80 22.99
N HIS A 504 9.50 -21.06 22.12
CA HIS A 504 9.41 -19.61 22.17
C HIS A 504 7.95 -19.17 22.32
N PRO A 505 7.64 -18.19 23.18
CA PRO A 505 6.25 -17.77 23.43
C PRO A 505 5.55 -17.26 22.18
N TRP A 506 6.26 -16.55 21.29
CA TRP A 506 5.76 -16.09 19.99
C TRP A 506 6.92 -15.77 19.05
N PHE A 507 7.27 -16.66 18.16
CA PHE A 507 8.31 -16.47 17.14
C PHE A 507 7.79 -17.00 15.83
N VAL A 508 7.54 -16.10 14.88
CA VAL A 508 6.97 -16.44 13.57
C VAL A 508 7.77 -15.74 12.48
N GLY A 509 8.14 -16.51 11.46
CA GLY A 509 8.63 -15.98 10.19
C GLY A 509 7.70 -16.39 9.07
N VAL A 510 7.38 -15.47 8.16
CA VAL A 510 6.52 -15.71 7.00
C VAL A 510 7.21 -15.27 5.72
N GLN A 511 7.09 -16.06 4.63
CA GLN A 511 7.71 -15.74 3.34
C GLN A 511 6.88 -14.72 2.56
N PHE A 512 5.60 -14.65 2.81
CA PHE A 512 4.66 -13.70 2.22
C PHE A 512 4.63 -12.35 2.96
N HIS A 513 3.84 -11.42 2.43
CA HIS A 513 3.65 -10.05 2.94
C HIS A 513 2.24 -9.84 3.52
N PRO A 514 2.00 -10.20 4.79
CA PRO A 514 0.66 -10.07 5.41
C PRO A 514 0.22 -8.61 5.57
N GLU A 515 1.17 -7.66 5.58
CA GLU A 515 0.88 -6.23 5.68
C GLU A 515 0.01 -5.72 4.55
N PHE A 516 0.13 -6.26 3.33
CA PHE A 516 -0.68 -5.85 2.18
C PHE A 516 -2.17 -6.22 2.31
N LYS A 517 -2.51 -7.15 3.19
CA LYS A 517 -3.90 -7.57 3.40
C LYS A 517 -4.54 -7.02 4.67
N SER A 518 -3.76 -6.35 5.52
CA SER A 518 -4.28 -5.77 6.76
C SER A 518 -5.14 -4.53 6.49
N ARG A 519 -6.30 -4.45 7.12
CA ARG A 519 -7.26 -3.35 6.97
C ARG A 519 -7.76 -2.89 8.34
N PRO A 520 -8.08 -1.60 8.55
CA PRO A 520 -8.50 -1.12 9.86
C PRO A 520 -9.82 -1.74 10.34
N LEU A 521 -10.72 -2.09 9.41
CA LEU A 521 -11.99 -2.74 9.70
C LEU A 521 -11.89 -4.27 9.75
N SER A 522 -10.79 -4.85 9.27
CA SER A 522 -10.49 -6.27 9.28
C SER A 522 -8.98 -6.46 9.47
N PRO A 523 -8.47 -6.22 10.70
CA PRO A 523 -7.05 -6.37 11.01
C PRO A 523 -6.55 -7.77 10.71
N HIS A 524 -5.39 -7.87 10.08
CA HIS A 524 -4.80 -9.15 9.74
C HIS A 524 -4.51 -9.97 11.01
N PRO A 525 -4.86 -11.28 11.08
CA PRO A 525 -4.78 -12.07 12.29
C PRO A 525 -3.37 -12.19 12.84
N LEU A 526 -2.36 -12.25 11.96
CA LEU A 526 -0.97 -12.35 12.36
C LEU A 526 -0.49 -11.10 13.12
N PHE A 527 -0.79 -9.89 12.63
CA PHE A 527 -0.46 -8.65 13.33
C PHE A 527 -1.24 -8.51 14.64
N SER A 528 -2.52 -8.91 14.65
CA SER A 528 -3.33 -8.91 15.87
C SER A 528 -2.74 -9.82 16.94
N SER A 529 -2.30 -11.03 16.57
CA SER A 529 -1.65 -11.99 17.48
C SER A 529 -0.27 -11.50 17.94
N PHE A 530 0.55 -10.94 17.04
CA PHE A 530 1.86 -10.39 17.37
C PHE A 530 1.75 -9.26 18.41
N ILE A 531 0.84 -8.30 18.18
CA ILE A 531 0.62 -7.21 19.15
C ILE A 531 0.06 -7.72 20.47
N LYS A 532 -0.81 -8.75 20.46
CA LYS A 532 -1.28 -9.40 21.69
C LYS A 532 -0.12 -10.04 22.48
N ALA A 533 0.78 -10.74 21.81
CA ALA A 533 1.96 -11.32 22.42
C ALA A 533 2.90 -10.24 22.98
N ALA A 534 3.18 -9.18 22.22
CA ALA A 534 4.00 -8.06 22.65
C ALA A 534 3.39 -7.30 23.84
N LYS A 535 2.06 -7.14 23.89
CA LYS A 535 1.34 -6.54 25.03
C LYS A 535 1.52 -7.33 26.33
N ASN A 536 1.63 -8.65 26.24
CA ASN A 536 1.75 -9.57 27.37
C ASN A 536 3.22 -9.87 27.75
N TYR A 537 4.18 -9.43 26.93
CA TYR A 537 5.61 -9.56 27.24
C TYR A 537 5.99 -8.60 28.37
N LYS A 538 6.62 -9.16 29.44
CA LYS A 538 7.04 -8.43 30.65
C LYS A 538 8.55 -8.25 30.70
#